data_8d6dd7dec1607921102f379eeecd9313
#
_entry.id   8d6dd7dec1607921102f379eeecd9313
#
_cell.length_a   1.000
_cell.length_b   1.000
_cell.length_c   1.000
_cell.angle_alpha   90.00
_cell.angle_beta   90.00
_cell.angle_gamma   90.00
#
_symmetry.space_group_name_H-M   'P 1'
#
loop_
_entity.id
_entity.type
_entity.pdbx_description
1 polymer ?
#
loop_
_entity_poly.entity_id
_entity_poly.type
_entity_poly.pdbx_seq_one_letter_code
_entity_poly.pdbx_strand_id
1 'polypeptide(L)'
;SSRESPMKSISSHVLDGVRGSDAIDLRVSAYCLAASGERRKIAEVRTDMSGRLTIEVDTRDDDSETRYEFVFHGGEYFAEHALHELKSPIHETVIRLDLSKVEACCHVPIIMSPHTYSTWWSSSDR
;
A
#
# COMPACT_ATOMS: atom_id res chain seq x y z
N SER A 1 19.67 15.36 5.00
CA SER A 1 19.72 16.56 5.79
C SER A 1 19.05 16.38 7.14
N SER A 2 19.57 17.01 8.14
CA SER A 2 18.99 17.00 9.47
C SER A 2 17.61 17.68 9.51
N ARG A 3 17.22 18.31 8.41
CA ARG A 3 15.93 18.98 8.30
C ARG A 3 14.79 18.05 7.94
N GLU A 4 15.10 16.88 7.44
CA GLU A 4 14.05 15.94 7.09
C GLU A 4 13.35 15.45 8.34
N SER A 5 12.03 15.43 8.27
CA SER A 5 11.24 14.84 9.32
C SER A 5 11.37 13.32 9.26
N PRO A 6 11.44 12.63 10.41
CA PRO A 6 11.39 11.18 10.40
C PRO A 6 10.00 10.64 10.03
N MET A 7 8.98 11.49 10.12
CA MET A 7 7.62 11.08 9.73
C MET A 7 7.48 11.18 8.22
N LYS A 8 7.04 10.09 7.61
CA LYS A 8 6.79 10.05 6.17
C LYS A 8 5.36 9.59 5.92
N SER A 9 4.72 10.22 4.96
CA SER A 9 3.32 9.99 4.65
C SER A 9 3.24 9.13 3.38
N ILE A 10 2.65 7.96 3.50
CA ILE A 10 2.47 7.04 2.37
C ILE A 10 0.99 7.02 2.05
N SER A 11 0.64 7.44 0.84
CA SER A 11 -0.75 7.48 0.42
C SER A 11 -0.97 6.59 -0.79
N SER A 12 -2.22 6.24 -1.01
CA SER A 12 -2.62 5.44 -2.17
C SER A 12 -3.99 5.85 -2.65
N HIS A 13 -4.27 5.55 -3.90
CA HIS A 13 -5.60 5.63 -4.49
C HIS A 13 -5.80 4.29 -5.20
N VAL A 14 -6.73 3.49 -4.70
CA VAL A 14 -6.96 2.15 -5.23
C VAL A 14 -8.17 2.17 -6.15
N LEU A 15 -7.96 1.71 -7.36
CA LEU A 15 -8.98 1.67 -8.39
C LEU A 15 -9.36 0.23 -8.71
N ASP A 16 -10.66 0.02 -8.88
CA ASP A 16 -11.23 -1.27 -9.27
C ASP A 16 -11.24 -1.34 -10.80
N GLY A 17 -10.33 -2.13 -11.35
CA GLY A 17 -10.17 -2.23 -12.80
C GLY A 17 -11.26 -3.04 -13.49
N VAL A 18 -12.11 -3.73 -12.73
CA VAL A 18 -13.24 -4.46 -13.30
C VAL A 18 -14.42 -3.52 -13.49
N ARG A 19 -14.71 -2.68 -12.49
CA ARG A 19 -15.86 -1.80 -12.51
C ARG A 19 -15.56 -0.42 -13.04
N GLY A 20 -14.29 -0.03 -13.10
CA GLY A 20 -13.90 1.32 -13.48
C GLY A 20 -14.26 2.33 -12.42
N SER A 21 -14.19 1.96 -11.15
CA SER A 21 -14.57 2.80 -10.02
C SER A 21 -13.49 2.79 -8.95
N ASP A 22 -13.67 3.64 -7.92
CA ASP A 22 -12.82 3.58 -6.74
C ASP A 22 -13.06 2.26 -6.01
N ALA A 23 -11.99 1.69 -5.44
CA ALA A 23 -12.11 0.49 -4.62
C ALA A 23 -12.32 0.95 -3.18
N ILE A 24 -13.56 0.86 -2.71
CA ILE A 24 -13.99 1.35 -1.40
C ILE A 24 -13.88 0.21 -0.37
N ASP A 25 -13.43 0.56 0.84
CA ASP A 25 -13.36 -0.38 1.97
C ASP A 25 -12.44 -1.56 1.70
N LEU A 26 -11.39 -1.35 0.93
CA LEU A 26 -10.36 -2.35 0.69
C LEU A 26 -9.33 -2.31 1.82
N ARG A 27 -9.01 -3.46 2.39
CA ARG A 27 -8.08 -3.56 3.51
C ARG A 27 -6.64 -3.50 3.01
N VAL A 28 -5.82 -2.71 3.71
CA VAL A 28 -4.38 -2.57 3.43
C VAL A 28 -3.63 -2.69 4.74
N SER A 29 -2.66 -3.59 4.78
CA SER A 29 -1.82 -3.81 5.95
C SER A 29 -0.41 -3.31 5.65
N ALA A 30 0.22 -2.66 6.63
CA ALA A 30 1.57 -2.14 6.48
C ALA A 30 2.50 -2.79 7.50
N TYR A 31 3.71 -3.11 7.05
CA TYR A 31 4.72 -3.79 7.87
C TYR A 31 6.07 -3.10 7.73
N CYS A 32 6.82 -3.12 8.83
CA CYS A 32 8.22 -2.72 8.83
C CYS A 32 9.06 -3.99 8.78
N LEU A 33 10.00 -4.04 7.85
CA LEU A 33 10.91 -5.17 7.67
C LEU A 33 12.30 -4.74 8.13
N ALA A 34 12.75 -5.29 9.25
CA ALA A 34 14.06 -4.97 9.80
C ALA A 34 15.16 -5.76 9.10
N ALA A 35 16.40 -5.28 9.19
CA ALA A 35 17.57 -5.96 8.67
C ALA A 35 17.70 -7.38 9.24
N SER A 36 17.23 -7.58 10.48
CA SER A 36 17.26 -8.89 11.15
C SER A 36 16.33 -9.91 10.53
N GLY A 37 15.41 -9.47 9.66
CA GLY A 37 14.36 -10.30 9.10
C GLY A 37 13.04 -10.19 9.86
N GLU A 38 13.02 -9.46 10.98
CA GLU A 38 11.77 -9.26 11.71
C GLU A 38 10.77 -8.50 10.84
N ARG A 39 9.53 -8.94 10.85
CA ARG A 39 8.43 -8.32 10.12
C ARG A 39 7.37 -7.90 11.12
N ARG A 40 7.23 -6.59 11.30
CA ARG A 40 6.36 -6.04 12.33
C ARG A 40 5.24 -5.24 11.69
N LYS A 41 4.01 -5.60 12.02
CA LYS A 41 2.84 -4.87 11.53
C LYS A 41 2.77 -3.51 12.20
N ILE A 42 2.70 -2.45 11.41
CA ILE A 42 2.68 -1.09 11.93
C ILE A 42 1.33 -0.40 11.73
N ALA A 43 0.51 -0.89 10.80
CA ALA A 43 -0.80 -0.28 10.57
C ALA A 43 -1.68 -1.24 9.79
N GLU A 44 -2.99 -1.04 9.94
CA GLU A 44 -3.97 -1.67 9.06
C GLU A 44 -5.09 -0.66 8.86
N VAL A 45 -5.41 -0.35 7.62
CA VAL A 45 -6.42 0.65 7.27
C VAL A 45 -7.29 0.10 6.15
N ARG A 46 -8.41 0.78 5.89
CA ARG A 46 -9.27 0.48 4.74
C ARG A 46 -9.41 1.74 3.91
N THR A 47 -9.52 1.57 2.60
CA THR A 47 -9.73 2.70 1.71
C THR A 47 -11.05 3.38 2.05
N ASP A 48 -11.08 4.70 1.86
CA ASP A 48 -12.25 5.52 2.13
C ASP A 48 -13.23 5.50 0.95
N MET A 49 -14.24 6.35 0.99
CA MET A 49 -15.28 6.41 -0.04
C MET A 49 -14.75 6.85 -1.40
N SER A 50 -13.54 7.36 -1.45
CA SER A 50 -12.86 7.75 -2.70
C SER A 50 -11.77 6.75 -3.07
N GLY A 51 -11.70 5.62 -2.40
CA GLY A 51 -10.67 4.61 -2.66
C GLY A 51 -9.28 5.02 -2.17
N ARG A 52 -9.19 5.98 -1.26
CA ARG A 52 -7.91 6.55 -0.83
C ARG A 52 -7.58 6.14 0.59
N LEU A 53 -6.29 6.14 0.88
CA LEU A 53 -5.77 5.91 2.22
C LEU A 53 -4.46 6.68 2.41
N THR A 54 -4.11 6.91 3.65
CA THR A 54 -2.82 7.49 4.04
C THR A 54 -2.34 6.78 5.31
N ILE A 55 -1.06 6.44 5.33
CA ILE A 55 -0.42 5.83 6.48
C ILE A 55 0.81 6.66 6.82
N GLU A 56 0.90 7.10 8.09
CA GLU A 56 2.06 7.83 8.58
C GLU A 56 3.05 6.83 9.14
N VAL A 57 4.30 6.96 8.73
CA VAL A 57 5.37 6.04 9.13
C VAL A 57 6.49 6.83 9.81
N ASP A 58 6.87 6.40 11.01
CA ASP A 58 7.99 7.00 11.74
C ASP A 58 9.25 6.21 11.40
N THR A 59 10.18 6.86 10.69
CA THR A 59 11.39 6.20 10.20
C THR A 59 12.63 6.53 11.04
N ARG A 60 12.45 7.12 12.24
CA ARG A 60 13.59 7.61 13.02
C ARG A 60 14.60 6.53 13.42
N ASP A 61 14.13 5.31 13.61
CA ASP A 61 14.99 4.21 14.05
C ASP A 61 15.44 3.31 12.89
N ASP A 62 15.20 3.72 11.65
CA ASP A 62 15.52 2.90 10.49
C ASP A 62 17.01 2.95 10.16
N ASP A 63 17.51 1.84 9.61
CA ASP A 63 18.86 1.79 9.05
C ASP A 63 18.76 1.62 7.52
N SER A 64 19.89 1.42 6.86
CA SER A 64 19.95 1.34 5.41
C SER A 64 19.26 0.07 4.86
N GLU A 65 19.01 -0.91 5.71
CA GLU A 65 18.39 -2.18 5.30
C GLU A 65 16.91 -2.24 5.59
N THR A 66 16.36 -1.25 6.31
CA THR A 66 14.94 -1.25 6.65
C THR A 66 14.09 -1.07 5.40
N ARG A 67 13.04 -1.87 5.30
CA ARG A 67 12.07 -1.77 4.20
C ARG A 67 10.66 -1.77 4.79
N TYR A 68 9.69 -1.37 3.95
CA TYR A 68 8.28 -1.34 4.35
C TYR A 68 7.46 -2.07 3.30
N GLU A 69 6.51 -2.89 3.78
CA GLU A 69 5.61 -3.62 2.88
C GLU A 69 4.19 -3.11 3.07
N PHE A 70 3.51 -2.91 1.96
CA PHE A 70 2.10 -2.55 1.93
C PHE A 70 1.38 -3.67 1.20
N VAL A 71 0.47 -4.32 1.91
CA VAL A 71 -0.26 -5.50 1.42
C VAL A 71 -1.69 -5.07 1.11
N PHE A 72 -2.04 -5.07 -0.15
CA PHE A 72 -3.39 -4.73 -0.61
C PHE A 72 -4.15 -6.04 -0.76
N HIS A 73 -5.22 -6.20 0.01
CA HIS A 73 -5.99 -7.44 0.07
C HIS A 73 -7.04 -7.49 -1.04
N GLY A 74 -6.57 -7.53 -2.29
CA GLY A 74 -7.43 -7.49 -3.46
C GLY A 74 -8.30 -8.72 -3.63
N GLY A 75 -7.77 -9.90 -3.33
CA GLY A 75 -8.55 -11.13 -3.42
C GLY A 75 -9.77 -11.12 -2.52
N GLU A 76 -9.57 -10.64 -1.27
CA GLU A 76 -10.66 -10.47 -0.31
C GLU A 76 -11.69 -9.47 -0.86
N TYR A 77 -11.23 -8.36 -1.40
CA TYR A 77 -12.10 -7.33 -1.95
C TYR A 77 -12.97 -7.87 -3.10
N PHE A 78 -12.36 -8.56 -4.05
CA PHE A 78 -13.10 -9.07 -5.21
C PHE A 78 -14.04 -10.21 -4.85
N ALA A 79 -13.68 -11.03 -3.86
CA ALA A 79 -14.58 -12.06 -3.37
C ALA A 79 -15.84 -11.44 -2.77
N GLU A 80 -15.71 -10.35 -2.01
CA GLU A 80 -16.86 -9.67 -1.43
C GLU A 80 -17.74 -8.98 -2.48
N HIS A 81 -17.19 -8.74 -3.66
CA HIS A 81 -17.91 -8.08 -4.75
C HIS A 81 -18.39 -9.09 -5.81
N ALA A 82 -18.61 -10.33 -5.38
CA ALA A 82 -19.18 -11.39 -6.20
C ALA A 82 -18.31 -11.79 -7.40
N LEU A 83 -17.00 -11.58 -7.30
CA LEU A 83 -16.05 -11.98 -8.35
C LEU A 83 -15.22 -13.18 -7.91
N HIS A 84 -15.69 -13.91 -6.90
CA HIS A 84 -15.01 -15.10 -6.38
C HIS A 84 -14.94 -16.24 -7.40
N GLU A 85 -15.83 -16.25 -8.38
CA GLU A 85 -15.84 -17.30 -9.41
C GLU A 85 -14.64 -17.21 -10.34
N LEU A 86 -13.99 -16.07 -10.43
CA LEU A 86 -12.85 -15.90 -11.31
C LEU A 86 -11.60 -16.65 -10.85
N LYS A 87 -11.58 -17.04 -9.57
CA LYS A 87 -10.57 -17.96 -9.01
C LYS A 87 -9.14 -17.60 -9.38
N SER A 88 -8.77 -16.35 -9.24
CA SER A 88 -7.39 -15.93 -9.48
C SER A 88 -6.48 -16.45 -8.36
N PRO A 89 -5.28 -16.94 -8.70
CA PRO A 89 -4.29 -17.25 -7.67
C PRO A 89 -3.65 -16.00 -7.06
N ILE A 90 -3.86 -14.83 -7.66
CA ILE A 90 -3.35 -13.58 -7.09
C ILE A 90 -4.29 -13.17 -5.96
N HIS A 91 -3.83 -13.39 -4.73
CA HIS A 91 -4.64 -13.13 -3.55
C HIS A 91 -4.37 -11.74 -2.98
N GLU A 92 -3.13 -11.31 -3.01
CA GLU A 92 -2.70 -10.03 -2.46
C GLU A 92 -1.71 -9.37 -3.40
N THR A 93 -1.66 -8.03 -3.35
CA THR A 93 -0.59 -7.28 -3.99
C THR A 93 0.31 -6.75 -2.90
N VAL A 94 1.60 -7.04 -2.99
CA VAL A 94 2.58 -6.61 -2.00
C VAL A 94 3.55 -5.64 -2.66
N ILE A 95 3.63 -4.43 -2.11
CA ILE A 95 4.56 -3.42 -2.60
C ILE A 95 5.56 -3.16 -1.48
N ARG A 96 6.85 -3.32 -1.81
CA ARG A 96 7.92 -3.09 -0.84
C ARG A 96 8.64 -1.81 -1.18
N LEU A 97 8.75 -0.92 -0.20
CA LEU A 97 9.32 0.40 -0.37
C LEU A 97 10.58 0.58 0.47
N ASP A 98 11.52 1.32 -0.09
CA ASP A 98 12.68 1.84 0.64
C ASP A 98 12.39 3.31 0.93
N LEU A 99 11.94 3.61 2.14
CA LEU A 99 11.53 4.96 2.48
C LEU A 99 12.71 5.92 2.67
N SER A 100 13.94 5.42 2.68
CA SER A 100 15.11 6.31 2.69
C SER A 100 15.20 7.15 1.41
N LYS A 101 14.51 6.71 0.36
CA LYS A 101 14.49 7.42 -0.93
C LYS A 101 13.31 8.38 -1.06
N VAL A 102 12.56 8.56 0.02
CA VAL A 102 11.39 9.43 0.07
C VAL A 102 11.66 10.55 1.06
N GLU A 103 11.44 11.80 0.65
CA GLU A 103 11.68 12.92 1.56
C GLU A 103 10.57 13.05 2.59
N ALA A 104 9.34 13.22 2.15
CA ALA A 104 8.21 13.42 3.07
C ALA A 104 6.98 12.63 2.67
N CYS A 105 6.65 12.58 1.38
CA CYS A 105 5.43 11.96 0.88
C CYS A 105 5.74 10.98 -0.24
N CYS A 106 5.04 9.86 -0.24
CA CYS A 106 5.14 8.86 -1.29
C CYS A 106 3.73 8.42 -1.64
N HIS A 107 3.31 8.68 -2.87
CA HIS A 107 1.97 8.30 -3.35
C HIS A 107 2.12 7.07 -4.24
N VAL A 108 1.40 6.00 -3.90
CA VAL A 108 1.49 4.71 -4.60
C VAL A 108 0.08 4.29 -5.01
N PRO A 109 -0.42 4.84 -6.12
CA PRO A 109 -1.73 4.41 -6.63
C PRO A 109 -1.64 3.03 -7.25
N ILE A 110 -2.77 2.34 -7.29
CA ILE A 110 -2.83 0.99 -7.83
C ILE A 110 -4.17 0.75 -8.50
N ILE A 111 -4.14 0.16 -9.69
CA ILE A 111 -5.33 -0.34 -10.37
C ILE A 111 -5.30 -1.85 -10.26
N MET A 112 -6.37 -2.43 -9.71
CA MET A 112 -6.43 -3.86 -9.43
C MET A 112 -7.57 -4.52 -10.14
N SER A 113 -7.31 -5.71 -10.65
CA SER A 113 -8.31 -6.65 -11.17
C SER A 113 -7.99 -8.02 -10.58
N PRO A 114 -8.89 -9.00 -10.66
CA PRO A 114 -8.59 -10.31 -10.06
C PRO A 114 -7.32 -10.96 -10.57
N HIS A 115 -6.96 -10.75 -11.83
CA HIS A 115 -5.82 -11.45 -12.46
C HIS A 115 -4.63 -10.55 -12.74
N THR A 116 -4.70 -9.26 -12.46
CA THR A 116 -3.63 -8.34 -12.80
C THR A 116 -3.72 -7.08 -11.96
N TYR A 117 -2.62 -6.34 -11.89
CA TYR A 117 -2.61 -5.03 -11.27
C TYR A 117 -1.50 -4.20 -11.90
N SER A 118 -1.64 -2.89 -11.75
CA SER A 118 -0.63 -1.94 -12.20
C SER A 118 -0.44 -0.90 -11.10
N THR A 119 0.80 -0.58 -10.80
CA THR A 119 1.13 0.39 -9.75
C THR A 119 2.33 1.22 -10.15
N TRP A 120 2.44 2.38 -9.55
CA TRP A 120 3.56 3.29 -9.77
C TRP A 120 3.69 4.16 -8.52
N TRP A 121 4.67 5.08 -8.51
CA TRP A 121 4.80 5.98 -7.37
C TRP A 121 5.10 7.39 -7.84
N SER A 122 4.76 8.35 -7.00
CA SER A 122 5.14 9.74 -7.18
C SER A 122 5.40 10.37 -5.82
N SER A 123 6.10 11.50 -5.82
CA SER A 123 6.45 12.20 -4.59
C SER A 123 5.35 13.13 -4.10
N SER A 124 4.24 13.21 -4.82
CA SER A 124 3.12 14.07 -4.43
C SER A 124 1.81 13.33 -4.66
N ASP A 125 0.81 13.66 -3.85
CA ASP A 125 -0.52 13.09 -3.95
C ASP A 125 -1.24 13.72 -5.15
N ARG A 126 -1.67 12.88 -6.07
CA ARG A 126 -2.37 13.36 -7.25
C ARG A 126 -3.70 12.65 -7.45
#